data_94381c035d67f85f4ab7d96846f57e84
#
_entry.id   94381c035d67f85f4ab7d96846f57e84
#
_cell.length_a   1.000
_cell.length_b   1.000
_cell.length_c   1.000
_cell.angle_alpha   90.00
_cell.angle_beta   90.00
_cell.angle_gamma   90.00
#
_symmetry.space_group_name_H-M   'P 1'
#
loop_
_entity.id
_entity.type
_entity.pdbx_description
1 polymer ?
#
loop_
_entity_poly.entity_id
_entity_poly.type
_entity_poly.pdbx_seq_one_letter_code
_entity_poly.pdbx_strand_id
1 'polypeptide(L)'
;ATGIRTDANHVDEDKMQGKICLLSLKFESNNIDVAKQLTTEGMSLQERVVFIQELSKSVDAEVFEFSTCNRVLYVGFDVDSTTLAVGISKMTNLDEIPFETMTGSDAWRHLVKICSGLDSFIIGELQVMSQLRSSINIHKENNLIGTFNLAFFEHIISATRIIRKELGYTSSTESMLNLATNSLEQILSEKGDVQSVVLGFGDMGLKAVETLQDLGQTNIVVVSRNPSESAKRNPSKVEQCTM
;
A
#
# COMPACT_ATOMS: atom_id res chain seq x y z
N ALA A 1 25.69 -7.81 37.06
CA ALA A 1 24.91 -6.58 37.06
C ALA A 1 25.42 -5.68 35.95
N THR A 2 24.90 -5.82 34.76
CA THR A 2 25.18 -4.91 33.63
C THR A 2 23.89 -4.21 33.29
N GLY A 3 23.74 -2.96 33.77
CA GLY A 3 22.63 -2.10 33.47
C GLY A 3 22.63 -1.78 31.98
N ILE A 4 21.56 -2.15 31.31
CA ILE A 4 21.24 -1.68 29.98
C ILE A 4 20.85 -0.21 30.12
N ARG A 5 21.66 0.69 29.58
CA ARG A 5 21.32 2.11 29.44
C ARG A 5 20.14 2.23 28.48
N THR A 6 18.98 2.52 29.01
CA THR A 6 17.76 2.91 28.31
C THR A 6 17.71 4.44 28.13
N ASP A 7 18.79 5.04 27.66
CA ASP A 7 18.82 6.47 27.32
C ASP A 7 18.97 6.63 25.80
N ALA A 8 17.90 6.32 25.08
CA ALA A 8 17.78 6.74 23.70
C ALA A 8 16.30 6.92 23.34
N ASN A 9 15.90 8.17 23.30
CA ASN A 9 14.69 8.65 22.65
C ASN A 9 13.36 8.20 23.27
N HIS A 10 13.07 8.63 24.50
CA HIS A 10 11.71 8.95 24.86
C HIS A 10 11.28 10.10 23.93
N VAL A 11 10.69 9.76 22.80
CA VAL A 11 9.86 10.70 22.06
C VAL A 11 8.78 11.06 23.07
N ASP A 12 8.72 12.33 23.45
CA ASP A 12 7.80 12.87 24.45
C ASP A 12 6.38 12.54 23.98
N GLU A 13 5.79 11.45 24.45
CA GLU A 13 4.49 10.94 24.02
C GLU A 13 3.41 12.02 24.17
N ASP A 14 3.54 12.87 25.18
CA ASP A 14 2.65 14.00 25.41
C ASP A 14 2.77 15.11 24.34
N LYS A 15 3.93 15.24 23.71
CA LYS A 15 4.13 16.21 22.60
C LYS A 15 3.63 15.70 21.26
N MET A 16 3.47 14.39 21.09
CA MET A 16 2.89 13.80 19.88
C MET A 16 1.37 13.72 19.93
N GLN A 17 0.78 13.70 21.13
CA GLN A 17 -0.67 13.72 21.29
C GLN A 17 -1.24 15.06 20.79
N GLY A 18 -2.02 15.02 19.73
CA GLY A 18 -2.67 16.18 19.10
C GLY A 18 -1.94 16.76 17.89
N LYS A 19 -0.69 16.36 17.62
CA LYS A 19 0.06 16.84 16.45
C LYS A 19 -0.03 15.96 15.23
N ILE A 20 -0.41 14.69 15.40
CA ILE A 20 -0.48 13.70 14.33
C ILE A 20 -1.84 13.04 14.38
N CYS A 21 -2.54 13.05 13.25
CA CYS A 21 -3.74 12.24 13.05
C CYS A 21 -3.55 11.31 11.85
N LEU A 22 -4.12 10.11 11.95
CA LEU A 22 -4.15 9.10 10.92
C LEU A 22 -5.60 8.78 10.59
N LEU A 23 -5.94 8.86 9.32
CA LEU A 23 -7.17 8.34 8.74
C LEU A 23 -6.82 7.11 7.92
N SER A 24 -7.39 5.98 8.25
CA SER A 24 -7.15 4.69 7.60
C SER A 24 -8.43 4.09 7.08
N LEU A 25 -8.46 3.68 5.82
CA LEU A 25 -9.53 2.90 5.24
C LEU A 25 -8.97 1.60 4.67
N LYS A 26 -9.34 0.48 5.27
CA LYS A 26 -9.07 -0.85 4.74
C LYS A 26 -10.12 -1.22 3.70
N PHE A 27 -9.71 -1.78 2.57
CA PHE A 27 -10.62 -2.15 1.50
C PHE A 27 -11.37 -3.43 1.86
N GLU A 28 -12.67 -3.35 1.81
CA GLU A 28 -13.61 -4.42 2.07
C GLU A 28 -14.70 -4.44 0.98
N SER A 29 -15.43 -5.54 0.85
CA SER A 29 -16.46 -5.67 -0.18
C SER A 29 -17.58 -4.62 -0.09
N ASN A 30 -17.85 -4.11 1.11
CA ASN A 30 -18.88 -3.11 1.38
C ASN A 30 -18.45 -1.67 1.17
N ASN A 31 -17.15 -1.39 1.01
CA ASN A 31 -16.60 -0.03 0.85
C ASN A 31 -15.73 0.15 -0.41
N ILE A 32 -15.67 -0.84 -1.28
CA ILE A 32 -14.76 -0.85 -2.43
C ILE A 32 -14.95 0.33 -3.39
N ASP A 33 -16.17 0.82 -3.57
CA ASP A 33 -16.45 1.93 -4.46
C ASP A 33 -15.98 3.27 -3.86
N VAL A 34 -16.09 3.43 -2.54
CA VAL A 34 -15.52 4.55 -1.80
C VAL A 34 -13.99 4.47 -1.84
N ALA A 35 -13.43 3.29 -1.59
CA ALA A 35 -11.99 3.06 -1.60
C ALA A 35 -11.35 3.40 -2.94
N LYS A 36 -11.98 3.06 -4.07
CA LYS A 36 -11.51 3.40 -5.42
C LYS A 36 -11.44 4.90 -5.70
N GLN A 37 -12.29 5.70 -5.05
CA GLN A 37 -12.29 7.15 -5.20
C GLN A 37 -11.27 7.84 -4.28
N LEU A 38 -10.87 7.16 -3.20
CA LEU A 38 -9.92 7.67 -2.22
C LEU A 38 -8.46 7.33 -2.55
N THR A 39 -8.24 6.21 -3.23
CA THR A 39 -6.88 5.76 -3.53
C THR A 39 -6.25 6.62 -4.62
N THR A 40 -4.97 6.92 -4.45
CA THR A 40 -4.15 7.55 -5.49
C THR A 40 -3.51 6.51 -6.43
N GLU A 41 -3.74 5.22 -6.19
CA GLU A 41 -3.35 4.17 -7.14
C GLU A 41 -4.05 4.36 -8.49
N GLY A 42 -3.27 4.42 -9.55
CA GLY A 42 -3.77 4.70 -10.90
C GLY A 42 -3.72 6.17 -11.31
N MET A 43 -3.46 7.11 -10.39
CA MET A 43 -3.09 8.47 -10.73
C MET A 43 -1.67 8.53 -11.29
N SER A 44 -1.43 9.41 -12.25
CA SER A 44 -0.06 9.78 -12.61
C SER A 44 0.62 10.47 -11.43
N LEU A 45 1.96 10.47 -11.42
CA LEU A 45 2.73 11.16 -10.37
C LEU A 45 2.30 12.63 -10.23
N GLN A 46 2.08 13.32 -11.35
CA GLN A 46 1.69 14.72 -11.35
C GLN A 46 0.30 14.93 -10.73
N GLU A 47 -0.67 14.11 -11.09
CA GLU A 47 -2.02 14.17 -10.52
C GLU A 47 -2.00 13.93 -9.01
N ARG A 48 -1.24 12.93 -8.56
CA ARG A 48 -1.06 12.63 -7.13
C ARG A 48 -0.44 13.79 -6.37
N VAL A 49 0.62 14.40 -6.92
CA VAL A 49 1.29 15.55 -6.30
C VAL A 49 0.32 16.72 -6.18
N VAL A 50 -0.41 17.05 -7.25
CA VAL A 50 -1.41 18.13 -7.25
C VAL A 50 -2.51 17.86 -6.22
N PHE A 51 -3.04 16.63 -6.18
CA PHE A 51 -4.06 16.24 -5.22
C PHE A 51 -3.60 16.48 -3.76
N ILE A 52 -2.39 16.03 -3.41
CA ILE A 52 -1.85 16.20 -2.05
C ILE A 52 -1.60 17.68 -1.74
N GLN A 53 -1.10 18.46 -2.69
CA GLN A 53 -0.88 19.91 -2.51
C GLN A 53 -2.19 20.65 -2.26
N GLU A 54 -3.22 20.35 -3.01
CA GLU A 54 -4.54 20.96 -2.85
C GLU A 54 -5.19 20.56 -1.52
N LEU A 55 -5.06 19.27 -1.14
CA LEU A 55 -5.54 18.79 0.16
C LEU A 55 -4.83 19.54 1.30
N SER A 56 -3.51 19.60 1.28
CA SER A 56 -2.71 20.31 2.29
C SER A 56 -3.10 21.79 2.41
N LYS A 57 -3.32 22.45 1.28
CA LYS A 57 -3.83 23.85 1.28
C LYS A 57 -5.23 23.96 1.86
N SER A 58 -6.12 23.02 1.56
CA SER A 58 -7.51 23.06 2.01
C SER A 58 -7.66 22.88 3.51
N VAL A 59 -6.74 22.17 4.16
CA VAL A 59 -6.73 21.91 5.60
C VAL A 59 -5.69 22.73 6.36
N ASP A 60 -4.92 23.57 5.65
CA ASP A 60 -3.83 24.41 6.19
C ASP A 60 -2.80 23.60 7.00
N ALA A 61 -2.42 22.43 6.49
CA ALA A 61 -1.52 21.51 7.18
C ALA A 61 -0.77 20.60 6.19
N GLU A 62 0.36 20.06 6.63
CA GLU A 62 1.05 19.03 5.86
C GLU A 62 0.30 17.70 5.92
N VAL A 63 0.09 17.09 4.77
CA VAL A 63 -0.59 15.80 4.65
C VAL A 63 0.29 14.83 3.89
N PHE A 64 0.47 13.64 4.47
CA PHE A 64 1.12 12.51 3.83
C PHE A 64 0.09 11.49 3.40
N GLU A 65 0.11 11.09 2.14
CA GLU A 65 -0.76 10.07 1.58
C GLU A 65 0.02 8.80 1.29
N PHE A 66 -0.57 7.67 1.68
CA PHE A 66 0.00 6.35 1.46
C PHE A 66 -1.10 5.35 1.10
N SER A 67 -1.12 4.94 -0.15
CA SER A 67 -2.03 3.92 -0.67
C SER A 67 -1.30 2.60 -0.94
N THR A 68 -2.00 1.52 -0.66
CA THR A 68 -1.62 0.15 -1.02
C THR A 68 -2.78 -0.52 -1.75
N CYS A 69 -2.57 -1.69 -2.33
CA CYS A 69 -3.64 -2.46 -2.98
C CYS A 69 -4.83 -2.82 -2.04
N ASN A 70 -4.67 -2.65 -0.73
CA ASN A 70 -5.64 -3.08 0.28
C ASN A 70 -6.06 -1.96 1.23
N ARG A 71 -5.47 -0.77 1.14
CA ARG A 71 -5.69 0.29 2.12
C ARG A 71 -5.28 1.65 1.59
N VAL A 72 -5.99 2.69 1.99
CA VAL A 72 -5.55 4.08 1.86
C VAL A 72 -5.38 4.71 3.24
N LEU A 73 -4.31 5.48 3.39
CA LEU A 73 -3.89 6.12 4.63
C LEU A 73 -3.58 7.58 4.36
N TYR A 74 -4.11 8.46 5.21
CA TYR A 74 -3.76 9.87 5.25
C TYR A 74 -3.24 10.22 6.63
N VAL A 75 -2.05 10.79 6.70
CA VAL A 75 -1.45 11.28 7.94
C VAL A 75 -1.41 12.80 7.89
N GLY A 76 -2.11 13.45 8.80
CA GLY A 76 -2.10 14.90 8.96
C GLY A 76 -1.19 15.31 10.10
N PHE A 77 -0.44 16.40 9.91
CA PHE A 77 0.44 17.00 10.90
C PHE A 77 -0.12 18.36 11.33
N ASP A 78 -0.26 18.57 12.63
CA ASP A 78 -0.83 19.77 13.25
C ASP A 78 -2.28 20.09 12.76
N VAL A 79 -3.03 19.06 12.42
CA VAL A 79 -4.44 19.13 12.02
C VAL A 79 -5.24 18.05 12.75
N ASP A 80 -6.47 18.34 13.12
CA ASP A 80 -7.35 17.33 13.70
C ASP A 80 -7.97 16.43 12.62
N SER A 81 -8.37 15.23 13.04
CA SER A 81 -8.90 14.21 12.15
C SER A 81 -10.20 14.62 11.45
N THR A 82 -11.04 15.42 12.09
CA THR A 82 -12.30 15.88 11.51
C THR A 82 -12.03 16.86 10.37
N THR A 83 -11.15 17.83 10.58
CA THR A 83 -10.74 18.80 9.56
C THR A 83 -10.12 18.09 8.36
N LEU A 84 -9.23 17.12 8.61
CA LEU A 84 -8.61 16.34 7.54
C LEU A 84 -9.65 15.51 6.77
N ALA A 85 -10.56 14.81 7.47
CA ALA A 85 -11.62 14.04 6.85
C ALA A 85 -12.55 14.89 5.99
N VAL A 86 -12.95 16.07 6.48
CA VAL A 86 -13.76 17.03 5.72
C VAL A 86 -13.03 17.53 4.47
N GLY A 87 -11.73 17.81 4.58
CA GLY A 87 -10.90 18.19 3.43
C GLY A 87 -10.90 17.10 2.34
N ILE A 88 -10.70 15.85 2.74
CA ILE A 88 -10.73 14.69 1.82
C ILE A 88 -12.13 14.54 1.20
N SER A 89 -13.19 14.59 2.01
CA SER A 89 -14.58 14.48 1.53
C SER A 89 -14.89 15.54 0.46
N LYS A 90 -14.50 16.77 0.67
CA LYS A 90 -14.70 17.87 -0.30
C LYS A 90 -13.95 17.63 -1.60
N MET A 91 -12.72 17.13 -1.54
CA MET A 91 -11.88 16.90 -2.73
C MET A 91 -12.35 15.69 -3.54
N THR A 92 -12.87 14.67 -2.87
CA THR A 92 -13.32 13.43 -3.50
C THR A 92 -14.82 13.43 -3.82
N ASN A 93 -15.56 14.45 -3.36
CA ASN A 93 -17.02 14.55 -3.47
C ASN A 93 -17.75 13.35 -2.83
N LEU A 94 -17.22 12.87 -1.70
CA LEU A 94 -17.78 11.79 -0.90
C LEU A 94 -18.34 12.39 0.40
N ASP A 95 -19.61 12.13 0.71
CA ASP A 95 -20.25 12.71 1.90
C ASP A 95 -19.81 12.04 3.20
N GLU A 96 -19.75 10.71 3.22
CA GLU A 96 -19.34 9.94 4.38
C GLU A 96 -18.27 8.92 4.01
N ILE A 97 -17.10 9.04 4.63
CA ILE A 97 -16.00 8.11 4.46
C ILE A 97 -15.78 7.38 5.78
N PRO A 98 -15.89 6.04 5.82
CA PRO A 98 -15.76 5.28 7.06
C PRO A 98 -14.30 5.08 7.46
N PHE A 99 -13.58 6.18 7.71
CA PHE A 99 -12.22 6.12 8.19
C PHE A 99 -12.15 5.60 9.63
N GLU A 100 -11.25 4.68 9.85
CA GLU A 100 -10.70 4.41 11.18
C GLU A 100 -9.72 5.56 11.53
N THR A 101 -9.94 6.19 12.67
CA THR A 101 -9.21 7.40 13.07
C THR A 101 -8.33 7.13 14.28
N MET A 102 -7.07 7.52 14.21
CA MET A 102 -6.10 7.39 15.29
C MET A 102 -5.28 8.66 15.43
N THR A 103 -4.78 8.93 16.63
CA THR A 103 -3.97 10.12 16.90
C THR A 103 -2.71 9.76 17.68
N GLY A 104 -1.69 10.60 17.60
CA GLY A 104 -0.47 10.52 18.39
C GLY A 104 0.20 9.15 18.34
N SER A 105 0.43 8.56 19.50
CA SER A 105 1.11 7.25 19.63
C SER A 105 0.32 6.09 19.03
N ASP A 106 -1.01 6.17 19.00
CA ASP A 106 -1.84 5.12 18.38
C ASP A 106 -1.73 5.15 16.86
N ALA A 107 -1.65 6.34 16.25
CA ALA A 107 -1.36 6.48 14.82
C ALA A 107 0.00 5.88 14.47
N TRP A 108 1.02 6.15 15.29
CA TRP A 108 2.36 5.58 15.12
C TRP A 108 2.35 4.04 15.23
N ARG A 109 1.72 3.50 16.30
CA ARG A 109 1.61 2.04 16.50
C ARG A 109 0.91 1.35 15.34
N HIS A 110 -0.18 1.96 14.85
CA HIS A 110 -0.94 1.41 13.74
C HIS A 110 -0.11 1.37 12.44
N LEU A 111 0.61 2.45 12.13
CA LEU A 111 1.51 2.50 10.97
C LEU A 111 2.64 1.47 11.09
N VAL A 112 3.26 1.33 12.25
CA VAL A 112 4.29 0.31 12.48
C VAL A 112 3.73 -1.10 12.30
N LYS A 113 2.52 -1.37 12.80
CA LYS A 113 1.82 -2.65 12.61
C LYS A 113 1.59 -2.97 11.13
N ILE A 114 1.08 -2.00 10.36
CA ILE A 114 0.88 -2.16 8.91
C ILE A 114 2.21 -2.41 8.21
N CYS A 115 3.22 -1.57 8.46
CA CYS A 115 4.52 -1.64 7.81
C CYS A 115 5.32 -2.88 8.18
N SER A 116 5.07 -3.46 9.36
CA SER A 116 5.64 -4.74 9.77
C SER A 116 5.01 -5.94 9.05
N GLY A 117 3.91 -5.73 8.34
CA GLY A 117 3.14 -6.79 7.69
C GLY A 117 2.28 -7.60 8.67
N LEU A 118 2.08 -7.11 9.90
CA LEU A 118 1.26 -7.78 10.91
C LEU A 118 -0.25 -7.65 10.64
N ASP A 119 -0.62 -6.68 9.80
CA ASP A 119 -2.01 -6.44 9.39
C ASP A 119 -2.22 -6.72 7.89
N SER A 120 -1.30 -7.44 7.28
CA SER A 120 -1.38 -7.87 5.88
C SER A 120 -2.05 -9.23 5.77
N PHE A 121 -2.67 -9.51 4.62
CA PHE A 121 -3.22 -10.83 4.32
C PHE A 121 -2.14 -11.93 4.36
N ILE A 122 -0.94 -11.59 3.91
CA ILE A 122 0.26 -12.40 4.08
C ILE A 122 1.10 -11.76 5.18
N ILE A 123 1.10 -12.39 6.36
CA ILE A 123 1.86 -11.88 7.50
C ILE A 123 3.35 -11.83 7.15
N GLY A 124 3.96 -10.65 7.37
CA GLY A 124 5.37 -10.44 7.11
C GLY A 124 5.72 -9.99 5.69
N GLU A 125 4.74 -9.69 4.84
CA GLU A 125 4.97 -9.18 3.48
C GLU A 125 5.82 -7.91 3.47
N LEU A 126 6.82 -7.85 2.56
CA LEU A 126 7.73 -6.70 2.44
C LEU A 126 7.21 -5.60 1.51
N GLN A 127 6.18 -5.88 0.73
CA GLN A 127 5.68 -4.97 -0.30
C GLN A 127 5.24 -3.63 0.30
N VAL A 128 4.58 -3.66 1.46
CA VAL A 128 4.10 -2.45 2.16
C VAL A 128 5.25 -1.51 2.52
N MET A 129 6.40 -2.04 2.95
CA MET A 129 7.58 -1.22 3.25
C MET A 129 8.18 -0.56 2.02
N SER A 130 8.17 -1.25 0.89
CA SER A 130 8.62 -0.67 -0.39
C SER A 130 7.69 0.43 -0.86
N GLN A 131 6.39 0.24 -0.72
CA GLN A 131 5.37 1.25 -1.03
C GLN A 131 5.49 2.47 -0.13
N LEU A 132 5.69 2.28 1.20
CA LEU A 132 5.92 3.40 2.12
C LEU A 132 7.16 4.22 1.72
N ARG A 133 8.28 3.58 1.43
CA ARG A 133 9.50 4.28 0.99
C ARG A 133 9.30 5.04 -0.31
N SER A 134 8.57 4.46 -1.27
CA SER A 134 8.22 5.14 -2.50
C SER A 134 7.38 6.39 -2.22
N SER A 135 6.39 6.28 -1.34
CA SER A 135 5.57 7.42 -0.95
C SER A 135 6.38 8.51 -0.23
N ILE A 136 7.29 8.14 0.68
CA ILE A 136 8.21 9.08 1.33
C ILE A 136 9.05 9.83 0.30
N ASN A 137 9.60 9.14 -0.69
CA ASN A 137 10.40 9.76 -1.75
C ASN A 137 9.58 10.75 -2.57
N ILE A 138 8.34 10.38 -2.96
CA ILE A 138 7.44 11.27 -3.70
C ILE A 138 7.18 12.56 -2.90
N HIS A 139 6.84 12.44 -1.61
CA HIS A 139 6.56 13.60 -0.77
C HIS A 139 7.80 14.48 -0.57
N LYS A 140 8.96 13.87 -0.38
CA LYS A 140 10.25 14.56 -0.20
C LYS A 140 10.68 15.31 -1.47
N GLU A 141 10.68 14.63 -2.61
CA GLU A 141 11.15 15.18 -3.89
C GLU A 141 10.26 16.31 -4.41
N ASN A 142 8.98 16.30 -4.04
CA ASN A 142 8.01 17.32 -4.44
C ASN A 142 7.73 18.37 -3.34
N ASN A 143 8.52 18.39 -2.26
CA ASN A 143 8.38 19.31 -1.13
C ASN A 143 6.96 19.35 -0.53
N LEU A 144 6.30 18.20 -0.45
CA LEU A 144 4.95 18.07 0.10
C LEU A 144 4.96 18.02 1.64
N ILE A 145 6.08 17.61 2.22
CA ILE A 145 6.27 17.47 3.67
C ILE A 145 7.66 17.97 4.05
N GLY A 146 7.73 18.72 5.16
CA GLY A 146 8.96 19.23 5.73
C GLY A 146 9.81 18.15 6.39
N THR A 147 11.09 18.43 6.54
CA THR A 147 12.09 17.48 7.08
C THR A 147 11.72 16.97 8.47
N PHE A 148 11.09 17.83 9.30
CA PHE A 148 10.69 17.46 10.65
C PHE A 148 9.61 16.36 10.64
N ASN A 149 8.59 16.49 9.82
CA ASN A 149 7.52 15.51 9.71
C ASN A 149 7.95 14.26 8.94
N LEU A 150 8.93 14.36 8.03
CA LEU A 150 9.54 13.19 7.40
C LEU A 150 10.25 12.28 8.41
N ALA A 151 10.85 12.85 9.46
CA ALA A 151 11.51 12.08 10.51
C ALA A 151 10.56 11.10 11.23
N PHE A 152 9.26 11.42 11.30
CA PHE A 152 8.25 10.52 11.82
C PHE A 152 8.20 9.18 11.05
N PHE A 153 8.26 9.23 9.73
CA PHE A 153 8.26 8.02 8.89
C PHE A 153 9.58 7.25 8.96
N GLU A 154 10.71 7.94 9.15
CA GLU A 154 12.01 7.29 9.37
C GLU A 154 12.01 6.50 10.69
N HIS A 155 11.37 7.03 11.73
CA HIS A 155 11.13 6.31 12.98
C HIS A 155 10.27 5.06 12.77
N ILE A 156 9.19 5.14 11.98
CA ILE A 156 8.35 4.00 11.64
C ILE A 156 9.16 2.93 10.92
N ILE A 157 9.99 3.31 9.95
CA ILE A 157 10.87 2.38 9.22
C ILE A 157 11.84 1.68 10.19
N SER A 158 12.44 2.43 11.10
CA SER A 158 13.39 1.91 12.09
C SER A 158 12.72 0.93 13.05
N ALA A 159 11.57 1.31 13.62
CA ALA A 159 10.77 0.45 14.51
C ALA A 159 10.33 -0.83 13.79
N THR A 160 9.85 -0.71 12.57
CA THR A 160 9.45 -1.85 11.74
C THR A 160 10.60 -2.84 11.54
N ARG A 161 11.82 -2.37 11.28
CA ARG A 161 13.00 -3.24 11.13
C ARG A 161 13.31 -4.01 12.41
N ILE A 162 13.22 -3.34 13.57
CA ILE A 162 13.45 -3.95 14.88
C ILE A 162 12.41 -5.05 15.13
N ILE A 163 11.12 -4.73 14.96
CA ILE A 163 10.03 -5.69 15.17
C ILE A 163 10.17 -6.90 14.26
N ARG A 164 10.44 -6.69 12.98
CA ARG A 164 10.64 -7.79 12.04
C ARG A 164 11.81 -8.68 12.42
N LYS A 165 12.91 -8.10 12.91
CA LYS A 165 14.07 -8.85 13.41
C LYS A 165 13.72 -9.67 14.65
N GLU A 166 13.06 -9.07 15.63
CA GLU A 166 12.63 -9.74 16.88
C GLU A 166 11.64 -10.88 16.63
N LEU A 167 10.74 -10.71 15.65
CA LEU A 167 9.78 -11.75 15.26
C LEU A 167 10.41 -12.83 14.35
N GLY A 168 11.69 -12.71 14.02
CA GLY A 168 12.35 -13.65 13.12
C GLY A 168 11.83 -13.58 11.68
N TYR A 169 11.14 -12.49 11.31
CA TYR A 169 10.74 -12.26 9.93
C TYR A 169 11.97 -11.92 9.09
N THR A 170 12.67 -12.95 8.64
CA THR A 170 13.60 -12.83 7.52
C THR A 170 12.81 -12.34 6.31
N SER A 171 13.50 -11.80 5.31
CA SER A 171 12.84 -11.38 4.06
C SER A 171 12.04 -12.54 3.50
N SER A 172 10.75 -12.62 3.88
CA SER A 172 9.83 -13.54 3.24
C SER A 172 9.71 -13.09 1.80
N THR A 173 10.26 -13.86 0.89
CA THR A 173 10.05 -13.72 -0.54
C THR A 173 8.65 -14.19 -0.92
N GLU A 174 7.88 -14.68 0.04
CA GLU A 174 6.51 -15.09 -0.19
C GLU A 174 5.63 -13.87 -0.41
N SER A 175 5.33 -13.65 -1.65
CA SER A 175 4.26 -12.77 -2.10
C SER A 175 3.00 -13.61 -2.32
N MET A 176 1.85 -12.95 -2.45
CA MET A 176 0.60 -13.61 -2.85
C MET A 176 0.78 -14.40 -4.16
N LEU A 177 1.62 -13.90 -5.06
CA LEU A 177 1.96 -14.58 -6.31
C LEU A 177 2.73 -15.88 -6.06
N ASN A 178 3.70 -15.90 -5.14
CA ASN A 178 4.46 -17.13 -4.83
C ASN A 178 3.56 -18.20 -4.20
N LEU A 179 2.65 -17.81 -3.30
CA LEU A 179 1.66 -18.74 -2.75
C LEU A 179 0.73 -19.30 -3.84
N ALA A 180 0.27 -18.42 -4.75
CA ALA A 180 -0.53 -18.84 -5.89
C ALA A 180 0.27 -19.77 -6.83
N THR A 181 1.55 -19.48 -7.06
CA THR A 181 2.45 -20.33 -7.87
C THR A 181 2.56 -21.73 -7.29
N ASN A 182 2.83 -21.87 -6.00
CA ASN A 182 2.92 -23.17 -5.33
C ASN A 182 1.61 -23.98 -5.48
N SER A 183 0.46 -23.29 -5.35
CA SER A 183 -0.85 -23.93 -5.55
C SER A 183 -1.08 -24.34 -7.02
N LEU A 184 -0.64 -23.50 -7.97
CA LEU A 184 -0.71 -23.81 -9.40
C LEU A 184 0.19 -25.00 -9.75
N GLU A 185 1.43 -25.05 -9.25
CA GLU A 185 2.33 -26.19 -9.45
C GLU A 185 1.68 -27.50 -9.01
N GLN A 186 1.04 -27.51 -7.85
CA GLN A 186 0.34 -28.69 -7.37
C GLN A 186 -0.80 -29.09 -8.32
N ILE A 187 -1.66 -28.14 -8.71
CA ILE A 187 -2.80 -28.40 -9.61
C ILE A 187 -2.30 -28.93 -10.95
N LEU A 188 -1.27 -28.31 -11.52
CA LEU A 188 -0.72 -28.69 -12.83
C LEU A 188 -0.01 -30.03 -12.78
N SER A 189 0.64 -30.36 -11.66
CA SER A 189 1.25 -31.71 -11.48
C SER A 189 0.22 -32.81 -11.48
N GLU A 190 -0.99 -32.55 -11.01
CA GLU A 190 -2.10 -33.52 -10.96
C GLU A 190 -2.86 -33.60 -12.29
N LYS A 191 -3.04 -32.49 -12.99
CA LYS A 191 -3.93 -32.37 -14.16
C LYS A 191 -3.21 -32.26 -15.50
N GLY A 192 -1.91 -31.98 -15.51
CA GLY A 192 -1.13 -31.74 -16.71
C GLY A 192 -1.42 -30.44 -17.40
N ASP A 193 -1.32 -30.39 -18.72
CA ASP A 193 -1.59 -29.16 -19.52
C ASP A 193 -3.10 -28.90 -19.55
N VAL A 194 -3.50 -27.73 -19.08
CA VAL A 194 -4.89 -27.28 -18.98
C VAL A 194 -5.06 -25.94 -19.67
N GLN A 195 -6.28 -25.61 -20.05
CA GLN A 195 -6.58 -24.24 -20.47
C GLN A 195 -6.57 -23.31 -19.26
N SER A 196 -5.69 -22.32 -19.28
CA SER A 196 -5.57 -21.31 -18.25
C SER A 196 -6.19 -19.98 -18.70
N VAL A 197 -6.99 -19.36 -17.86
CA VAL A 197 -7.61 -18.05 -18.15
C VAL A 197 -7.15 -17.04 -17.12
N VAL A 198 -6.52 -15.96 -17.57
CA VAL A 198 -6.08 -14.84 -16.74
C VAL A 198 -7.04 -13.67 -16.93
N LEU A 199 -7.77 -13.30 -15.88
CA LEU A 199 -8.70 -12.18 -15.87
C LEU A 199 -8.00 -10.90 -15.40
N GLY A 200 -7.86 -9.94 -16.33
CA GLY A 200 -7.12 -8.70 -16.12
C GLY A 200 -5.65 -8.82 -16.52
N PHE A 201 -5.11 -7.77 -17.16
CA PHE A 201 -3.73 -7.74 -17.64
C PHE A 201 -2.98 -6.49 -17.18
N GLY A 202 -3.13 -6.16 -15.90
CA GLY A 202 -2.23 -5.25 -15.18
C GLY A 202 -0.92 -5.97 -14.81
N ASP A 203 -0.13 -5.37 -13.93
CA ASP A 203 1.18 -5.93 -13.54
C ASP A 203 1.07 -7.34 -12.92
N MET A 204 0.01 -7.59 -12.14
CA MET A 204 -0.23 -8.93 -11.58
C MET A 204 -0.66 -9.95 -12.65
N GLY A 205 -1.49 -9.54 -13.60
CA GLY A 205 -1.90 -10.40 -14.70
C GLY A 205 -0.73 -10.77 -15.62
N LEU A 206 0.16 -9.83 -15.90
CA LEU A 206 1.38 -10.10 -16.65
C LEU A 206 2.25 -11.12 -15.92
N LYS A 207 2.51 -10.93 -14.63
CA LYS A 207 3.27 -11.89 -13.81
C LYS A 207 2.62 -13.26 -13.74
N ALA A 208 1.28 -13.32 -13.66
CA ALA A 208 0.56 -14.58 -13.67
C ALA A 208 0.77 -15.36 -15.00
N VAL A 209 0.74 -14.64 -16.13
CA VAL A 209 1.04 -15.25 -17.45
C VAL A 209 2.47 -15.76 -17.51
N GLU A 210 3.46 -14.95 -17.09
CA GLU A 210 4.87 -15.35 -17.04
C GLU A 210 5.04 -16.61 -16.17
N THR A 211 4.44 -16.64 -14.99
CA THR A 211 4.48 -17.80 -14.09
C THR A 211 3.88 -19.06 -14.75
N LEU A 212 2.71 -18.95 -15.40
CA LEU A 212 2.10 -20.07 -16.09
C LEU A 212 2.98 -20.60 -17.22
N GLN A 213 3.65 -19.72 -17.95
CA GLN A 213 4.59 -20.08 -19.01
C GLN A 213 5.84 -20.77 -18.45
N ASP A 214 6.39 -20.27 -17.34
CA ASP A 214 7.52 -20.88 -16.64
C ASP A 214 7.17 -22.29 -16.13
N LEU A 215 5.90 -22.52 -15.78
CA LEU A 215 5.36 -23.82 -15.43
C LEU A 215 5.01 -24.71 -16.65
N GLY A 216 5.36 -24.27 -17.85
CA GLY A 216 5.20 -25.05 -19.09
C GLY A 216 3.79 -24.99 -19.68
N GLN A 217 2.91 -24.13 -19.23
CA GLN A 217 1.57 -24.00 -19.80
C GLN A 217 1.62 -23.24 -21.12
N THR A 218 1.00 -23.79 -22.16
CA THR A 218 0.97 -23.23 -23.50
C THR A 218 -0.40 -22.68 -23.91
N ASN A 219 -1.47 -23.21 -23.31
CA ASN A 219 -2.85 -22.82 -23.58
C ASN A 219 -3.33 -21.77 -22.57
N ILE A 220 -2.90 -20.52 -22.77
CA ILE A 220 -3.22 -19.40 -21.87
C ILE A 220 -4.06 -18.37 -22.62
N VAL A 221 -5.21 -18.00 -22.07
CA VAL A 221 -6.09 -16.94 -22.55
C VAL A 221 -6.09 -15.78 -21.59
N VAL A 222 -5.86 -14.57 -22.08
CA VAL A 222 -5.95 -13.34 -21.29
C VAL A 222 -7.23 -12.60 -21.63
N VAL A 223 -8.03 -12.30 -20.63
CA VAL A 223 -9.25 -11.51 -20.77
C VAL A 223 -9.03 -10.13 -20.17
N SER A 224 -9.10 -9.08 -20.98
CA SER A 224 -8.88 -7.70 -20.50
C SER A 224 -9.87 -6.71 -21.13
N ARG A 225 -10.05 -5.56 -20.50
CA ARG A 225 -10.89 -4.47 -21.02
C ARG A 225 -10.31 -3.83 -22.29
N ASN A 226 -8.99 -3.84 -22.44
CA ASN A 226 -8.26 -3.26 -23.56
C ASN A 226 -7.30 -4.29 -24.18
N PRO A 227 -7.78 -5.26 -24.96
CA PRO A 227 -6.94 -6.34 -25.50
C PRO A 227 -5.78 -5.86 -26.37
N SER A 228 -5.99 -4.79 -27.15
CA SER A 228 -4.95 -4.22 -28.03
C SER A 228 -3.79 -3.60 -27.26
N GLU A 229 -4.04 -3.04 -26.10
CA GLU A 229 -3.01 -2.48 -25.22
C GLU A 229 -2.31 -3.58 -24.43
N SER A 230 -3.07 -4.56 -23.99
CA SER A 230 -2.56 -5.78 -23.32
C SER A 230 -1.63 -6.56 -24.25
N ALA A 231 -1.96 -6.68 -25.52
CA ALA A 231 -1.13 -7.36 -26.53
C ALA A 231 0.25 -6.72 -26.70
N LYS A 232 0.36 -5.39 -26.53
CA LYS A 232 1.65 -4.66 -26.61
C LYS A 232 2.57 -4.98 -25.42
N ARG A 233 2.00 -5.31 -24.27
CA ARG A 233 2.74 -5.70 -23.05
C ARG A 233 3.10 -7.17 -23.00
N ASN A 234 2.52 -7.98 -23.86
CA ASN A 234 2.70 -9.43 -23.85
C ASN A 234 3.87 -9.82 -24.75
N PRO A 235 5.03 -10.22 -24.20
CA PRO A 235 6.20 -10.64 -24.97
C PRO A 235 6.00 -11.99 -25.67
N SER A 236 5.03 -12.77 -25.25
CA SER A 236 4.69 -14.09 -25.80
C SER A 236 3.25 -14.06 -26.31
N LYS A 237 3.03 -14.59 -27.51
CA LYS A 237 1.74 -14.60 -28.24
C LYS A 237 0.66 -15.40 -27.50
N VAL A 238 0.13 -14.82 -26.42
CA VAL A 238 -1.00 -15.38 -25.68
C VAL A 238 -2.30 -14.86 -26.31
N GLU A 239 -3.30 -15.70 -26.44
CA GLU A 239 -4.61 -15.34 -26.95
C GLU A 239 -5.26 -14.27 -26.08
N GLN A 240 -5.79 -13.22 -26.71
CA GLN A 240 -6.39 -12.07 -26.02
C GLN A 240 -7.88 -11.99 -26.34
N CYS A 241 -8.71 -11.92 -25.29
CA CYS A 241 -10.15 -11.75 -25.41
C CYS A 241 -10.61 -10.47 -24.69
N THR A 242 -11.73 -9.91 -25.17
CA THR A 242 -12.42 -8.78 -24.50
C THR A 242 -13.34 -9.32 -23.42
N MET A 243 -13.45 -8.58 -22.29
CA MET A 243 -14.53 -8.80 -21.31
C MET A 243 -15.87 -8.46 -21.90
#